data_dd43678291e6699e5b50687dba75f1d0
#
_entry.id   dd43678291e6699e5b50687dba75f1d0
#
_cell.length_a   1.000
_cell.length_b   1.000
_cell.length_c   1.000
_cell.angle_alpha   90.00
_cell.angle_beta   90.00
_cell.angle_gamma   90.00
#
_symmetry.space_group_name_H-M   'P 1'
#
loop_
_entity.id
_entity.type
_entity.pdbx_description
1 polymer ?
#
loop_
_entity_poly.entity_id
_entity_poly.type
_entity_poly.pdbx_seq_one_letter_code
_entity_poly.pdbx_strand_id
1 'polypeptide(L)'
;VLLGIAIGALFSGVTAYIGLKLGLAISAAWYIAYVLGMALKWSPSEVNIATSATTGATHASTGFIFTFPAIFLLAADKQYWLSDGPLIVLGSGETIRLAFVGIVASMFAGFLGVMYFIIFRRVWLVEDPLPLPGFEATLKMLDIASDVNTGAVEHARGSLKTIGLWTGITMVGLFLIEYPLIWMKGKTLAVSDYLAEMATADGFGVASFFSHAKVHQPGEVIDGVAKGPAHYDPEQWYNPFMYTYVGVALTPSMFAIGWFMKTRVAFLVNLGTFVGWFFLVPLAVAFNLPVYEGQIGANIPLQDLPAALHALNPLEYPYSTGAVQMYAFSKAVRFIAIGAIVGGGIFGLLKMWKTFANIFVDIGKAFKGDSGKEYMEGKGWYEWPLSHIPIFMLLTFGAMIIIFMLGDFPIMASVVFAIILLLTTFLLGAIAVRVMGETGIEPVSGTSFIVLLMLFSVFLNFSEPLGLSTQEAVLLGLVGTTVFGSAISMSGTVIGDYKNSLYIGNRPYHISKGNIMGVVPGAVIGAGVAIFLANELAQGRIDLIAPQANAFATFSVIFAEGQGDLMLLLLGFMLGVFVEWATGMGTSFGLGMY
;
A
#
# COMPACT_ATOMS: atom_id res chain seq x y z
N VAL A 1 0.65 8.75 25.82
CA VAL A 1 1.20 9.33 24.59
C VAL A 1 2.67 8.93 24.41
N LEU A 2 3.57 9.25 25.32
CA LEU A 2 5.02 8.96 25.16
C LEU A 2 5.30 7.47 24.96
N LEU A 3 4.64 6.59 25.72
CA LEU A 3 4.79 5.15 25.53
C LEU A 3 4.24 4.70 24.17
N GLY A 4 3.09 5.24 23.75
CA GLY A 4 2.54 4.96 22.42
C GLY A 4 3.48 5.38 21.29
N ILE A 5 4.11 6.56 21.41
CA ILE A 5 5.16 7.02 20.49
C ILE A 5 6.34 6.06 20.46
N ALA A 6 6.85 5.65 21.64
CA ALA A 6 7.99 4.75 21.72
C ALA A 6 7.70 3.38 21.09
N ILE A 7 6.53 2.81 21.38
CA ILE A 7 6.08 1.55 20.74
C ILE A 7 5.94 1.74 19.24
N GLY A 8 5.25 2.79 18.81
CA GLY A 8 5.03 3.07 17.39
C GLY A 8 6.34 3.26 16.64
N ALA A 9 7.27 4.03 17.17
CA ALA A 9 8.57 4.26 16.57
C ALA A 9 9.41 2.97 16.45
N LEU A 10 9.43 2.14 17.50
CA LEU A 10 10.13 0.85 17.47
C LEU A 10 9.51 -0.09 16.42
N PHE A 11 8.19 -0.20 16.42
CA PHE A 11 7.49 -1.11 15.51
C PHE A 11 7.29 -0.56 14.09
N SER A 12 7.57 0.72 13.84
CA SER A 12 7.63 1.26 12.47
C SER A 12 8.70 0.57 11.63
N GLY A 13 9.84 0.22 12.25
CA GLY A 13 10.88 -0.58 11.60
C GLY A 13 10.42 -2.01 11.26
N VAL A 14 9.69 -2.65 12.16
CA VAL A 14 9.09 -3.98 11.90
C VAL A 14 8.04 -3.89 10.78
N THR A 15 7.22 -2.85 10.80
CA THR A 15 6.23 -2.57 9.74
C THR A 15 6.92 -2.35 8.39
N ALA A 16 8.07 -1.67 8.37
CA ALA A 16 8.86 -1.48 7.16
C ALA A 16 9.36 -2.82 6.59
N TYR A 17 9.90 -3.69 7.43
CA TYR A 17 10.34 -5.02 7.01
C TYR A 17 9.19 -5.87 6.45
N ILE A 18 8.05 -5.93 7.17
CA ILE A 18 6.86 -6.67 6.73
C ILE A 18 6.34 -6.11 5.41
N GLY A 19 6.27 -4.79 5.28
CA GLY A 19 5.78 -4.12 4.09
C GLY A 19 6.65 -4.38 2.86
N LEU A 20 7.96 -4.36 3.00
CA LEU A 20 8.90 -4.73 1.94
C LEU A 20 8.81 -6.22 1.59
N LYS A 21 8.58 -7.09 2.56
CA LYS A 21 8.45 -8.54 2.31
C LYS A 21 7.13 -8.89 1.63
N LEU A 22 6.00 -8.35 2.11
CA LEU A 22 4.66 -8.76 1.71
C LEU A 22 3.94 -7.77 0.77
N GLY A 23 4.44 -6.55 0.64
CA GLY A 23 3.74 -5.49 -0.07
C GLY A 23 2.52 -4.91 0.66
N LEU A 24 2.41 -5.12 1.97
CA LEU A 24 1.29 -4.70 2.80
C LEU A 24 1.81 -3.96 4.05
N ALA A 25 1.25 -2.79 4.34
CA ALA A 25 1.53 -2.08 5.59
C ALA A 25 0.63 -2.59 6.72
N ILE A 26 1.11 -3.60 7.44
CA ILE A 26 0.41 -4.14 8.61
C ILE A 26 1.15 -3.68 9.86
N SER A 27 0.46 -2.92 10.72
CA SER A 27 1.00 -2.48 12.01
C SER A 27 0.48 -3.36 13.14
N ALA A 28 1.38 -4.11 13.78
CA ALA A 28 1.10 -4.83 15.01
C ALA A 28 1.21 -3.93 16.27
N ALA A 29 1.74 -2.73 16.10
CA ALA A 29 2.05 -1.82 17.20
C ALA A 29 0.82 -1.43 18.02
N TRP A 30 -0.36 -1.35 17.40
CA TRP A 30 -1.63 -1.05 18.09
C TRP A 30 -1.95 -2.10 19.15
N TYR A 31 -1.91 -3.37 18.77
CA TYR A 31 -2.22 -4.47 19.66
C TYR A 31 -1.27 -4.52 20.85
N ILE A 32 0.01 -4.20 20.63
CA ILE A 32 1.00 -4.11 21.70
C ILE A 32 0.68 -2.94 22.63
N ALA A 33 0.27 -1.78 22.10
CA ALA A 33 -0.15 -0.66 22.92
C ALA A 33 -1.42 -0.98 23.75
N TYR A 34 -2.37 -1.73 23.18
CA TYR A 34 -3.55 -2.22 23.90
C TYR A 34 -3.15 -3.17 25.04
N VAL A 35 -2.34 -4.18 24.73
CA VAL A 35 -1.92 -5.19 25.72
C VAL A 35 -1.12 -4.55 26.86
N LEU A 36 -0.18 -3.67 26.55
CA LEU A 36 0.60 -2.96 27.57
C LEU A 36 -0.27 -1.99 28.39
N GLY A 37 -1.20 -1.28 27.76
CA GLY A 37 -2.14 -0.43 28.46
C GLY A 37 -3.00 -1.21 29.45
N MET A 38 -3.50 -2.37 29.04
CA MET A 38 -4.25 -3.26 29.94
C MET A 38 -3.37 -3.80 31.09
N ALA A 39 -2.13 -4.21 30.80
CA ALA A 39 -1.19 -4.67 31.82
C ALA A 39 -0.85 -3.58 32.85
N LEU A 40 -0.80 -2.33 32.41
CA LEU A 40 -0.57 -1.15 33.24
C LEU A 40 -1.86 -0.62 33.90
N LYS A 41 -3.00 -1.28 33.66
CA LYS A 41 -4.33 -0.90 34.15
C LYS A 41 -4.74 0.52 33.79
N TRP A 42 -4.41 0.94 32.58
CA TRP A 42 -4.84 2.23 32.04
C TRP A 42 -6.34 2.25 31.78
N SER A 43 -6.94 3.42 31.88
CA SER A 43 -8.32 3.62 31.46
C SER A 43 -8.45 3.41 29.94
N PRO A 44 -9.64 3.02 29.44
CA PRO A 44 -9.87 2.91 27.98
C PRO A 44 -9.50 4.16 27.22
N SER A 45 -9.71 5.34 27.81
CA SER A 45 -9.34 6.64 27.25
C SER A 45 -7.81 6.77 27.07
N GLU A 46 -7.05 6.42 28.10
CA GLU A 46 -5.57 6.45 28.05
C GLU A 46 -5.02 5.46 27.02
N VAL A 47 -5.60 4.26 26.97
CA VAL A 47 -5.24 3.23 25.97
C VAL A 47 -5.48 3.76 24.56
N ASN A 48 -6.66 4.33 24.28
CA ASN A 48 -7.00 4.86 22.97
C ASN A 48 -6.09 6.04 22.55
N ILE A 49 -5.72 6.93 23.47
CA ILE A 49 -4.76 8.02 23.20
C ILE A 49 -3.35 7.46 22.93
N ALA A 50 -2.95 6.41 23.64
CA ALA A 50 -1.66 5.77 23.40
C ALA A 50 -1.61 5.09 22.04
N THR A 51 -2.68 4.38 21.65
CA THR A 51 -2.78 3.74 20.33
C THR A 51 -2.83 4.76 19.20
N SER A 52 -3.49 5.91 19.36
CA SER A 52 -3.46 6.99 18.39
C SER A 52 -2.05 7.56 18.18
N ALA A 53 -1.26 7.68 19.25
CA ALA A 53 0.15 8.08 19.12
C ALA A 53 0.98 7.02 18.40
N THR A 54 0.68 5.73 18.63
CA THR A 54 1.29 4.60 17.92
C THR A 54 0.94 4.64 16.43
N THR A 55 -0.33 4.92 16.08
CA THR A 55 -0.79 5.12 14.71
C THR A 55 0.04 6.20 14.00
N GLY A 56 0.16 7.38 14.60
CA GLY A 56 0.97 8.46 14.05
C GLY A 56 2.40 8.04 13.75
N ALA A 57 3.00 7.25 14.64
CA ALA A 57 4.37 6.81 14.48
C ALA A 57 4.54 5.71 13.42
N THR A 58 3.62 4.78 13.28
CA THR A 58 3.79 3.66 12.33
C THR A 58 3.41 4.01 10.89
N HIS A 59 2.42 4.89 10.69
CA HIS A 59 1.92 5.18 9.35
C HIS A 59 2.60 6.35 8.64
N ALA A 60 3.33 7.20 9.36
CA ALA A 60 4.05 8.33 8.78
C ALA A 60 5.15 7.92 7.78
N SER A 61 5.66 6.69 7.86
CA SER A 61 6.71 6.17 6.98
C SER A 61 6.22 5.21 5.90
N THR A 62 4.91 5.05 5.72
CA THR A 62 4.36 4.03 4.78
C THR A 62 4.78 4.26 3.34
N GLY A 63 4.89 5.50 2.88
CA GLY A 63 5.40 5.82 1.55
C GLY A 63 6.85 5.32 1.32
N PHE A 64 7.67 5.34 2.37
CA PHE A 64 9.03 4.79 2.34
C PHE A 64 9.09 3.27 2.24
N ILE A 65 8.02 2.59 2.60
CA ILE A 65 7.93 1.12 2.48
C ILE A 65 7.59 0.73 1.05
N PHE A 66 6.71 1.48 0.40
CA PHE A 66 6.17 1.08 -0.90
C PHE A 66 6.88 1.71 -2.08
N THR A 67 7.10 3.02 -2.05
CA THR A 67 7.52 3.77 -3.24
C THR A 67 9.01 4.11 -3.24
N PHE A 68 9.54 4.56 -2.10
CA PHE A 68 10.94 5.01 -2.01
C PHE A 68 11.98 3.95 -2.40
N PRO A 69 11.80 2.65 -2.08
CA PRO A 69 12.75 1.62 -2.47
C PRO A 69 12.90 1.47 -3.99
N ALA A 70 11.90 1.89 -4.79
CA ALA A 70 12.03 1.91 -6.25
C ALA A 70 13.19 2.79 -6.72
N ILE A 71 13.50 3.89 -6.01
CA ILE A 71 14.65 4.75 -6.32
C ILE A 71 15.96 3.97 -6.22
N PHE A 72 16.09 3.12 -5.21
CA PHE A 72 17.28 2.29 -5.02
C PHE A 72 17.38 1.18 -6.08
N LEU A 73 16.26 0.58 -6.48
CA LEU A 73 16.22 -0.39 -7.58
C LEU A 73 16.63 0.25 -8.90
N LEU A 74 16.07 1.42 -9.24
CA LEU A 74 16.44 2.21 -10.42
C LEU A 74 17.90 2.70 -10.42
N ALA A 75 18.52 2.74 -9.25
CA ALA A 75 19.91 3.13 -9.10
C ALA A 75 20.90 1.95 -9.21
N ALA A 76 20.56 0.80 -8.62
CA ALA A 76 21.48 -0.32 -8.48
C ALA A 76 21.26 -1.45 -9.48
N ASP A 77 20.00 -1.72 -9.83
CA ASP A 77 19.65 -2.85 -10.69
C ASP A 77 19.53 -2.40 -12.16
N LYS A 78 20.42 -2.95 -12.99
CA LYS A 78 20.49 -2.61 -14.43
C LYS A 78 19.20 -2.86 -15.19
N GLN A 79 18.36 -3.78 -14.72
CA GLN A 79 17.07 -4.05 -15.34
C GLN A 79 16.10 -2.85 -15.29
N TYR A 80 16.30 -1.94 -14.34
CA TYR A 80 15.48 -0.74 -14.15
C TYR A 80 16.18 0.56 -14.57
N TRP A 81 17.39 0.49 -15.16
CA TRP A 81 18.06 1.69 -15.63
C TRP A 81 17.27 2.34 -16.76
N LEU A 82 17.23 3.65 -16.73
CA LEU A 82 16.75 4.44 -17.85
C LEU A 82 17.79 4.45 -18.97
N SER A 83 17.38 4.88 -20.18
CA SER A 83 18.30 5.03 -21.32
C SER A 83 19.53 5.86 -21.00
N ASP A 84 19.40 6.84 -20.12
CA ASP A 84 20.48 7.73 -19.66
C ASP A 84 21.34 7.13 -18.52
N GLY A 85 21.03 5.91 -18.06
CA GLY A 85 21.75 5.21 -16.99
C GLY A 85 21.01 5.16 -15.64
N PRO A 86 21.75 4.93 -14.54
CA PRO A 86 21.15 4.82 -13.21
C PRO A 86 20.51 6.13 -12.76
N LEU A 87 19.37 6.04 -12.04
CA LEU A 87 18.60 7.21 -11.59
C LEU A 87 19.41 8.11 -10.64
N ILE A 88 20.17 7.52 -9.74
CA ILE A 88 21.07 8.20 -8.81
C ILE A 88 22.32 7.33 -8.57
N VAL A 89 23.38 7.95 -8.05
CA VAL A 89 24.56 7.22 -7.59
C VAL A 89 24.40 6.87 -6.11
N LEU A 90 24.24 5.58 -5.79
CA LEU A 90 24.10 5.12 -4.42
C LEU A 90 25.31 5.45 -3.55
N GLY A 91 25.05 5.81 -2.29
CA GLY A 91 26.09 6.19 -1.34
C GLY A 91 26.66 7.59 -1.53
N SER A 92 26.15 8.34 -2.51
CA SER A 92 26.51 9.75 -2.74
C SER A 92 25.79 10.68 -1.75
N GLY A 93 26.24 11.94 -1.70
CA GLY A 93 25.54 13.01 -0.96
C GLY A 93 24.10 13.22 -1.44
N GLU A 94 23.81 12.91 -2.69
CA GLU A 94 22.49 12.95 -3.30
C GLU A 94 21.52 11.99 -2.61
N THR A 95 21.92 10.74 -2.35
CA THR A 95 21.11 9.75 -1.63
C THR A 95 20.69 10.26 -0.25
N ILE A 96 21.62 10.87 0.49
CA ILE A 96 21.37 11.42 1.83
C ILE A 96 20.42 12.61 1.73
N ARG A 97 20.62 13.49 0.76
CA ARG A 97 19.78 14.66 0.52
C ARG A 97 18.35 14.26 0.19
N LEU A 98 18.16 13.29 -0.71
CA LEU A 98 16.83 12.79 -1.08
C LEU A 98 16.12 12.09 0.09
N ALA A 99 16.86 11.32 0.89
CA ALA A 99 16.34 10.73 2.11
C ALA A 99 15.85 11.82 3.08
N PHE A 100 16.65 12.86 3.29
CA PHE A 100 16.27 13.99 4.14
C PHE A 100 15.03 14.72 3.62
N VAL A 101 15.00 15.06 2.32
CA VAL A 101 13.84 15.70 1.66
C VAL A 101 12.59 14.84 1.84
N GLY A 102 12.68 13.56 1.53
CA GLY A 102 11.56 12.63 1.67
C GLY A 102 11.05 12.54 3.11
N ILE A 103 11.93 12.39 4.10
CA ILE A 103 11.55 12.29 5.53
C ILE A 103 10.85 13.57 5.99
N VAL A 104 11.46 14.72 5.75
CA VAL A 104 10.90 16.00 6.23
C VAL A 104 9.57 16.31 5.50
N ALA A 105 9.50 16.09 4.19
CA ALA A 105 8.27 16.26 3.43
C ALA A 105 7.17 15.31 3.92
N SER A 106 7.50 14.05 4.22
CA SER A 106 6.53 13.08 4.75
C SER A 106 6.01 13.44 6.14
N MET A 107 6.79 14.13 6.96
CA MET A 107 6.30 14.68 8.23
C MET A 107 5.18 15.70 8.00
N PHE A 108 5.40 16.67 7.12
CA PHE A 108 4.38 17.67 6.78
C PHE A 108 3.17 17.05 6.09
N ALA A 109 3.39 16.08 5.21
CA ALA A 109 2.32 15.33 4.55
C ALA A 109 1.51 14.50 5.55
N GLY A 110 2.16 13.89 6.54
CA GLY A 110 1.49 13.18 7.64
C GLY A 110 0.62 14.11 8.47
N PHE A 111 1.11 15.29 8.82
CA PHE A 111 0.30 16.32 9.48
C PHE A 111 -0.90 16.73 8.63
N LEU A 112 -0.71 16.94 7.33
CA LEU A 112 -1.77 17.27 6.39
C LEU A 112 -2.83 16.15 6.34
N GLY A 113 -2.39 14.89 6.28
CA GLY A 113 -3.28 13.73 6.32
C GLY A 113 -4.18 13.73 7.56
N VAL A 114 -3.60 13.94 8.75
CA VAL A 114 -4.39 14.05 9.99
C VAL A 114 -5.38 15.21 9.91
N MET A 115 -4.94 16.39 9.46
CA MET A 115 -5.77 17.60 9.43
C MET A 115 -6.94 17.51 8.47
N TYR A 116 -6.74 16.98 7.27
CA TYR A 116 -7.83 16.81 6.30
C TYR A 116 -8.94 15.89 6.83
N PHE A 117 -8.56 14.87 7.57
CA PHE A 117 -9.52 13.84 8.00
C PHE A 117 -10.27 14.20 9.30
N ILE A 118 -9.85 15.23 10.00
CA ILE A 118 -10.68 15.87 11.03
C ILE A 118 -12.01 16.35 10.42
N ILE A 119 -11.97 16.92 9.20
CA ILE A 119 -13.17 17.40 8.48
C ILE A 119 -14.14 16.25 8.20
N PHE A 120 -13.62 15.13 7.71
CA PHE A 120 -14.43 13.99 7.28
C PHE A 120 -14.98 13.15 8.44
N ARG A 121 -14.46 13.33 9.66
CA ARG A 121 -14.86 12.58 10.83
C ARG A 121 -16.38 12.60 11.04
N ARG A 122 -17.00 13.76 10.94
CA ARG A 122 -18.45 13.90 11.13
C ARG A 122 -19.23 13.13 10.07
N VAL A 123 -18.84 13.25 8.82
CA VAL A 123 -19.51 12.59 7.69
C VAL A 123 -19.44 11.08 7.84
N TRP A 124 -18.25 10.52 8.04
CA TRP A 124 -18.02 9.07 7.97
C TRP A 124 -18.19 8.31 9.28
N LEU A 125 -18.39 8.99 10.38
CA LEU A 125 -18.66 8.33 11.66
C LEU A 125 -20.06 8.60 12.21
N VAL A 126 -20.71 9.70 11.77
CA VAL A 126 -22.01 10.12 12.31
C VAL A 126 -23.09 10.17 11.24
N GLU A 127 -22.85 10.85 10.11
CA GLU A 127 -23.87 11.08 9.07
C GLU A 127 -24.01 9.87 8.13
N ASP A 128 -22.92 9.32 7.63
CA ASP A 128 -22.86 8.10 6.80
C ASP A 128 -21.78 7.16 7.35
N PRO A 129 -22.08 6.45 8.46
CA PRO A 129 -21.09 5.74 9.22
C PRO A 129 -20.49 4.56 8.43
N LEU A 130 -19.18 4.64 8.20
CA LEU A 130 -18.43 3.57 7.58
C LEU A 130 -18.30 2.36 8.52
N PRO A 131 -18.38 1.13 8.00
CA PRO A 131 -18.28 -0.09 8.81
C PRO A 131 -16.94 -0.26 9.49
N LEU A 132 -15.82 0.11 8.86
CA LEU A 132 -14.45 0.00 9.37
C LEU A 132 -14.17 -1.39 9.99
N PRO A 133 -14.27 -2.49 9.23
CA PRO A 133 -14.25 -3.86 9.78
C PRO A 133 -12.94 -4.18 10.49
N GLY A 134 -11.79 -3.64 10.04
CA GLY A 134 -10.50 -3.84 10.70
C GLY A 134 -10.43 -3.29 12.13
N PHE A 135 -11.33 -2.37 12.51
CA PHE A 135 -11.36 -1.77 13.85
C PHE A 135 -12.32 -2.45 14.82
N GLU A 136 -13.12 -3.43 14.40
CA GLU A 136 -13.96 -4.21 15.29
C GLU A 136 -13.15 -4.95 16.38
N ALA A 137 -11.98 -5.46 15.99
CA ALA A 137 -11.07 -6.09 16.95
C ALA A 137 -10.57 -5.09 18.02
N THR A 138 -10.25 -3.86 17.60
CA THR A 138 -9.78 -2.82 18.55
C THR A 138 -10.88 -2.37 19.50
N LEU A 139 -12.15 -2.32 19.05
CA LEU A 139 -13.29 -2.04 19.92
C LEU A 139 -13.44 -3.11 21.00
N LYS A 140 -13.30 -4.39 20.63
CA LYS A 140 -13.30 -5.48 21.62
C LYS A 140 -12.16 -5.41 22.61
N MET A 141 -10.98 -4.97 22.19
CA MET A 141 -9.85 -4.73 23.08
C MET A 141 -10.13 -3.59 24.07
N LEU A 142 -10.84 -2.53 23.63
CA LEU A 142 -11.27 -1.44 24.51
C LEU A 142 -12.32 -1.89 25.53
N ASP A 143 -13.27 -2.77 25.14
CA ASP A 143 -14.21 -3.39 26.08
C ASP A 143 -13.47 -4.15 27.19
N ILE A 144 -12.50 -4.99 26.80
CA ILE A 144 -11.67 -5.73 27.76
C ILE A 144 -10.86 -4.78 28.66
N ALA A 145 -10.31 -3.70 28.11
CA ALA A 145 -9.60 -2.69 28.89
C ALA A 145 -10.53 -2.00 29.89
N SER A 146 -11.80 -1.78 29.54
CA SER A 146 -12.82 -1.26 30.44
C SER A 146 -13.13 -2.24 31.58
N ASP A 147 -13.31 -3.52 31.26
CA ASP A 147 -13.56 -4.56 32.23
C ASP A 147 -12.40 -4.71 33.23
N VAL A 148 -11.16 -4.67 32.76
CA VAL A 148 -9.96 -4.68 33.62
C VAL A 148 -9.93 -3.46 34.53
N ASN A 149 -10.27 -2.29 34.04
CA ASN A 149 -10.24 -1.04 34.79
C ASN A 149 -11.35 -0.95 35.83
N THR A 150 -12.55 -1.47 35.54
CA THR A 150 -13.72 -1.48 36.43
C THR A 150 -13.70 -2.62 37.46
N GLY A 151 -12.75 -3.52 37.39
CA GLY A 151 -12.62 -4.65 38.30
C GLY A 151 -13.45 -5.88 37.94
N ALA A 152 -14.08 -5.93 36.75
CA ALA A 152 -14.77 -7.10 36.21
C ALA A 152 -13.73 -8.17 35.75
N VAL A 153 -12.85 -8.56 36.67
CA VAL A 153 -11.61 -9.32 36.38
C VAL A 153 -11.88 -10.70 35.80
N GLU A 154 -12.99 -11.34 36.17
CA GLU A 154 -13.27 -12.72 35.72
C GLU A 154 -13.56 -12.77 34.21
N HIS A 155 -14.35 -11.83 33.70
CA HIS A 155 -14.68 -11.75 32.29
C HIS A 155 -13.46 -11.33 31.44
N ALA A 156 -12.76 -10.30 31.90
CA ALA A 156 -11.52 -9.83 31.28
C ALA A 156 -10.42 -10.90 31.29
N ARG A 157 -10.29 -11.68 32.37
CA ARG A 157 -9.29 -12.76 32.49
C ARG A 157 -9.50 -13.86 31.45
N GLY A 158 -10.76 -14.25 31.20
CA GLY A 158 -11.11 -15.23 30.18
C GLY A 158 -10.72 -14.74 28.78
N SER A 159 -11.08 -13.51 28.45
CA SER A 159 -10.77 -12.87 27.16
C SER A 159 -9.26 -12.70 26.96
N LEU A 160 -8.53 -12.21 27.96
CA LEU A 160 -7.06 -12.06 27.89
C LEU A 160 -6.35 -13.41 27.74
N LYS A 161 -6.82 -14.45 28.44
CA LYS A 161 -6.28 -15.80 28.28
C LYS A 161 -6.49 -16.33 26.86
N THR A 162 -7.68 -16.12 26.28
CA THR A 162 -7.99 -16.54 24.91
C THR A 162 -7.15 -15.77 23.89
N ILE A 163 -7.03 -14.45 24.02
CA ILE A 163 -6.18 -13.62 23.16
C ILE A 163 -4.72 -14.07 23.26
N GLY A 164 -4.19 -14.21 24.50
CA GLY A 164 -2.81 -14.63 24.72
C GLY A 164 -2.52 -16.02 24.15
N LEU A 165 -3.47 -16.96 24.31
CA LEU A 165 -3.35 -18.32 23.77
C LEU A 165 -3.26 -18.30 22.23
N TRP A 166 -4.22 -17.66 21.55
CA TRP A 166 -4.25 -17.62 20.10
C TRP A 166 -3.11 -16.80 19.51
N THR A 167 -2.73 -15.69 20.15
CA THR A 167 -1.52 -14.94 19.79
C THR A 167 -0.28 -15.82 19.89
N GLY A 168 -0.13 -16.55 21.00
CA GLY A 168 0.99 -17.47 21.19
C GLY A 168 1.02 -18.59 20.16
N ILE A 169 -0.11 -19.22 19.89
CA ILE A 169 -0.24 -20.27 18.86
C ILE A 169 0.14 -19.70 17.48
N THR A 170 -0.38 -18.54 17.12
CA THR A 170 -0.09 -17.89 15.84
C THR A 170 1.39 -17.51 15.71
N MET A 171 1.98 -16.93 16.76
CA MET A 171 3.41 -16.57 16.78
C MET A 171 4.30 -17.81 16.64
N VAL A 172 4.03 -18.87 17.41
CA VAL A 172 4.80 -20.12 17.33
C VAL A 172 4.60 -20.77 15.97
N GLY A 173 3.37 -20.83 15.45
CA GLY A 173 3.07 -21.38 14.14
C GLY A 173 3.80 -20.64 13.02
N LEU A 174 3.74 -19.31 12.98
CA LEU A 174 4.45 -18.50 12.00
C LEU A 174 5.98 -18.63 12.14
N PHE A 175 6.50 -18.67 13.39
CA PHE A 175 7.92 -18.88 13.61
C PHE A 175 8.38 -20.25 13.05
N LEU A 176 7.62 -21.32 13.29
CA LEU A 176 7.95 -22.64 12.77
C LEU A 176 7.85 -22.72 11.22
N ILE A 177 6.94 -21.96 10.63
CA ILE A 177 6.73 -21.93 9.16
C ILE A 177 7.77 -21.07 8.46
N GLU A 178 8.09 -19.90 8.99
CA GLU A 178 8.94 -18.88 8.35
C GLU A 178 10.41 -18.96 8.77
N TYR A 179 10.73 -19.59 9.91
CA TYR A 179 12.11 -19.68 10.36
C TYR A 179 12.85 -20.80 9.62
N PRO A 180 14.06 -20.58 9.11
CA PRO A 180 14.81 -21.55 8.33
C PRO A 180 15.32 -22.69 9.22
N LEU A 181 14.50 -23.70 9.43
CA LEU A 181 14.78 -24.87 10.26
C LEU A 181 15.21 -26.11 9.46
N ILE A 182 14.87 -26.14 8.16
CA ILE A 182 15.10 -27.32 7.32
C ILE A 182 16.42 -27.17 6.58
N TRP A 183 17.36 -28.10 6.85
CA TRP A 183 18.62 -28.16 6.12
C TRP A 183 18.48 -29.08 4.90
N MET A 184 18.54 -28.51 3.70
CA MET A 184 18.46 -29.28 2.46
C MET A 184 19.35 -28.68 1.36
N LYS A 185 20.01 -29.53 0.58
CA LYS A 185 20.87 -29.10 -0.54
C LYS A 185 21.93 -28.04 -0.18
N GLY A 186 22.42 -28.02 1.07
CA GLY A 186 23.45 -27.08 1.51
C GLY A 186 22.91 -25.70 1.92
N LYS A 187 21.58 -25.53 2.01
CA LYS A 187 20.90 -24.30 2.47
C LYS A 187 19.95 -24.63 3.61
N THR A 188 19.74 -23.66 4.49
CA THR A 188 18.65 -23.70 5.47
C THR A 188 17.41 -23.04 4.85
N LEU A 189 16.31 -23.79 4.79
CA LEU A 189 15.04 -23.36 4.22
C LEU A 189 13.99 -23.23 5.32
N ALA A 190 13.10 -22.25 5.20
CA ALA A 190 11.86 -22.22 5.96
C ALA A 190 10.91 -23.33 5.46
N VAL A 191 9.93 -23.72 6.28
CA VAL A 191 8.92 -24.70 5.88
C VAL A 191 8.11 -24.18 4.69
N SER A 192 7.81 -22.88 4.66
CA SER A 192 7.14 -22.21 3.54
C SER A 192 7.92 -22.35 2.24
N ASP A 193 9.24 -22.11 2.27
CA ASP A 193 10.12 -22.23 1.11
C ASP A 193 10.27 -23.69 0.64
N TYR A 194 10.37 -24.61 1.60
CA TYR A 194 10.41 -26.05 1.32
C TYR A 194 9.14 -26.54 0.64
N LEU A 195 7.96 -26.13 1.13
CA LEU A 195 6.69 -26.49 0.52
C LEU A 195 6.53 -25.85 -0.87
N ALA A 196 7.00 -24.63 -1.05
CA ALA A 196 7.01 -23.96 -2.35
C ALA A 196 7.95 -24.68 -3.34
N GLU A 197 9.16 -25.08 -2.90
CA GLU A 197 10.10 -25.82 -3.74
C GLU A 197 9.54 -27.21 -4.11
N MET A 198 8.89 -27.92 -3.19
CA MET A 198 8.21 -29.19 -3.49
C MET A 198 7.06 -29.01 -4.48
N ALA A 199 6.25 -27.98 -4.31
CA ALA A 199 5.11 -27.69 -5.19
C ALA A 199 5.57 -27.38 -6.62
N THR A 200 6.73 -26.74 -6.78
CA THR A 200 7.30 -26.46 -8.11
C THR A 200 8.04 -27.64 -8.72
N ALA A 201 8.73 -28.47 -7.91
CA ALA A 201 9.52 -29.60 -8.40
C ALA A 201 8.66 -30.79 -8.86
N ASP A 202 7.57 -31.10 -8.15
CA ASP A 202 6.75 -32.29 -8.39
C ASP A 202 5.39 -32.00 -9.02
N GLY A 203 5.09 -30.77 -9.37
CA GLY A 203 3.79 -30.38 -9.91
C GLY A 203 2.62 -30.54 -8.91
N PHE A 204 2.91 -30.65 -7.63
CA PHE A 204 1.95 -30.87 -6.55
C PHE A 204 1.54 -29.57 -5.86
N GLY A 205 1.08 -28.61 -6.61
CA GLY A 205 0.48 -27.40 -6.05
C GLY A 205 -0.97 -27.26 -6.50
N VAL A 206 -1.77 -26.48 -5.76
CA VAL A 206 -3.12 -26.11 -6.20
C VAL A 206 -3.09 -25.44 -7.58
N ALA A 207 -1.98 -24.77 -7.91
CA ALA A 207 -1.71 -24.22 -9.22
C ALA A 207 -1.56 -25.29 -10.30
N SER A 208 -0.96 -26.45 -10.02
CA SER A 208 -0.79 -27.54 -11.00
C SER A 208 -2.10 -28.24 -11.32
N PHE A 209 -3.10 -28.17 -10.45
CA PHE A 209 -4.42 -28.75 -10.70
C PHE A 209 -5.18 -28.03 -11.82
N PHE A 210 -4.92 -26.72 -12.00
CA PHE A 210 -5.59 -25.88 -12.99
C PHE A 210 -4.66 -25.39 -14.12
N SER A 211 -3.36 -25.42 -13.97
CA SER A 211 -2.41 -24.95 -14.98
C SER A 211 -1.48 -26.08 -15.45
N HIS A 212 -1.92 -26.83 -16.43
CA HIS A 212 -1.11 -27.86 -17.08
C HIS A 212 -0.34 -27.38 -18.32
N ALA A 213 -0.08 -26.08 -18.42
CA ALA A 213 0.75 -25.58 -19.52
C ALA A 213 2.16 -26.17 -19.41
N LYS A 214 2.47 -27.17 -20.22
CA LYS A 214 3.81 -27.69 -20.33
C LYS A 214 4.69 -26.67 -21.02
N VAL A 215 5.76 -26.29 -20.35
CA VAL A 215 6.85 -25.51 -20.98
C VAL A 215 7.83 -26.49 -21.56
N HIS A 216 7.97 -26.50 -22.87
CA HIS A 216 9.02 -27.27 -23.52
C HIS A 216 10.35 -26.55 -23.36
N GLN A 217 11.36 -27.26 -22.88
CA GLN A 217 12.71 -26.71 -22.76
C GLN A 217 13.41 -26.69 -24.13
N PRO A 218 14.35 -25.76 -24.36
CA PRO A 218 15.11 -25.72 -25.60
C PRO A 218 15.85 -27.05 -25.81
N GLY A 219 15.66 -27.64 -26.98
CA GLY A 219 16.31 -28.91 -27.34
C GLY A 219 15.62 -30.17 -26.79
N GLU A 220 14.48 -30.06 -26.12
CA GLU A 220 13.65 -31.22 -25.75
C GLU A 220 13.16 -31.93 -27.01
N VAL A 221 13.36 -33.24 -27.06
CA VAL A 221 12.94 -34.07 -28.19
C VAL A 221 11.59 -34.71 -27.86
N ILE A 222 10.53 -34.27 -28.56
CA ILE A 222 9.19 -34.82 -28.42
C ILE A 222 8.80 -35.45 -29.75
N ASP A 223 8.39 -36.72 -29.70
CA ASP A 223 8.06 -37.52 -30.88
C ASP A 223 9.17 -37.54 -31.96
N GLY A 224 10.44 -37.54 -31.52
CA GLY A 224 11.60 -37.60 -32.42
C GLY A 224 11.97 -36.28 -33.07
N VAL A 225 11.27 -35.17 -32.74
CA VAL A 225 11.56 -33.83 -33.26
C VAL A 225 12.12 -32.98 -32.13
N ALA A 226 13.31 -32.41 -32.33
CA ALA A 226 13.88 -31.42 -31.42
C ALA A 226 13.03 -30.15 -31.48
N LYS A 227 12.43 -29.79 -30.36
CA LYS A 227 11.69 -28.50 -30.23
C LYS A 227 12.68 -27.35 -30.21
N GLY A 228 12.28 -26.25 -30.85
CA GLY A 228 13.04 -25.00 -30.89
C GLY A 228 13.20 -24.34 -29.52
N PRO A 229 13.31 -23.00 -29.47
CA PRO A 229 13.39 -22.28 -28.21
C PRO A 229 12.17 -22.59 -27.34
N ALA A 230 12.32 -22.48 -26.02
CA ALA A 230 11.26 -22.80 -25.06
C ALA A 230 9.98 -22.06 -25.43
N HIS A 231 8.91 -22.80 -25.55
CA HIS A 231 7.58 -22.26 -25.85
C HIS A 231 6.51 -23.09 -25.14
N TYR A 232 5.36 -22.48 -24.94
CA TYR A 232 4.18 -23.19 -24.46
C TYR A 232 3.55 -23.99 -25.59
N ASP A 233 3.12 -25.22 -25.30
CA ASP A 233 2.53 -26.10 -26.31
C ASP A 233 1.18 -25.54 -26.76
N PRO A 234 1.01 -25.15 -28.02
CA PRO A 234 -0.23 -24.54 -28.52
C PRO A 234 -1.42 -25.49 -28.50
N GLU A 235 -1.22 -26.82 -28.51
CA GLU A 235 -2.34 -27.77 -28.44
C GLU A 235 -3.05 -27.77 -27.09
N GLN A 236 -2.41 -27.24 -26.04
CA GLN A 236 -2.99 -27.12 -24.71
C GLN A 236 -3.78 -25.81 -24.50
N TRP A 237 -3.78 -24.91 -25.46
CA TRP A 237 -4.37 -23.58 -25.35
C TRP A 237 -5.89 -23.52 -25.41
N TYR A 238 -6.55 -24.64 -25.70
CA TYR A 238 -8.01 -24.69 -25.81
C TYR A 238 -8.75 -24.81 -24.47
N ASN A 239 -8.06 -24.97 -23.37
CA ASN A 239 -8.68 -25.02 -22.06
C ASN A 239 -8.47 -23.69 -21.32
N PRO A 240 -9.47 -22.82 -21.21
CA PRO A 240 -9.33 -21.52 -20.54
C PRO A 240 -8.91 -21.63 -19.08
N PHE A 241 -9.17 -22.75 -18.43
CA PHE A 241 -8.71 -22.99 -17.06
C PHE A 241 -7.20 -23.28 -16.95
N MET A 242 -6.51 -23.56 -18.03
CA MET A 242 -5.06 -23.80 -18.03
C MET A 242 -4.24 -22.54 -17.78
N TYR A 243 -4.80 -21.37 -18.05
CA TYR A 243 -4.14 -20.08 -17.86
C TYR A 243 -4.50 -19.41 -16.54
N THR A 244 -5.21 -20.12 -15.68
CA THR A 244 -5.59 -19.66 -14.37
C THR A 244 -4.57 -20.12 -13.34
N TYR A 245 -4.20 -19.23 -12.45
CA TYR A 245 -3.38 -19.55 -11.27
C TYR A 245 -4.25 -19.40 -10.03
N VAL A 246 -4.57 -20.50 -9.37
CA VAL A 246 -5.42 -20.50 -8.17
C VAL A 246 -4.58 -20.85 -6.96
N GLY A 247 -4.55 -19.93 -6.01
CA GLY A 247 -3.91 -20.14 -4.72
C GLY A 247 -4.66 -19.41 -3.62
N VAL A 248 -4.51 -19.87 -2.40
CA VAL A 248 -5.04 -19.21 -1.20
C VAL A 248 -3.87 -18.81 -0.32
N ALA A 249 -3.74 -17.51 -0.07
CA ALA A 249 -2.77 -17.03 0.90
C ALA A 249 -3.24 -17.39 2.32
N LEU A 250 -2.59 -18.36 2.95
CA LEU A 250 -2.89 -18.79 4.32
C LEU A 250 -2.26 -17.84 5.35
N THR A 251 -2.53 -16.55 5.20
CA THR A 251 -2.01 -15.51 6.08
C THR A 251 -3.04 -15.23 7.17
N PRO A 252 -2.74 -15.46 8.46
CA PRO A 252 -3.69 -15.27 9.56
C PRO A 252 -4.30 -13.85 9.61
N SER A 253 -3.51 -12.84 9.26
CA SER A 253 -3.98 -11.45 9.19
C SER A 253 -5.05 -11.24 8.11
N MET A 254 -4.89 -11.80 6.91
CA MET A 254 -5.87 -11.70 5.82
C MET A 254 -7.14 -12.46 6.15
N PHE A 255 -7.03 -13.65 6.76
CA PHE A 255 -8.17 -14.39 7.24
C PHE A 255 -8.97 -13.60 8.28
N ALA A 256 -8.30 -12.97 9.26
CA ALA A 256 -8.94 -12.15 10.28
C ALA A 256 -9.65 -10.92 9.67
N ILE A 257 -9.03 -10.24 8.70
CA ILE A 257 -9.67 -9.12 7.99
C ILE A 257 -10.91 -9.59 7.25
N GLY A 258 -10.83 -10.70 6.53
CA GLY A 258 -11.97 -11.29 5.81
C GLY A 258 -13.13 -11.68 6.74
N TRP A 259 -12.82 -12.16 7.95
CA TRP A 259 -13.81 -12.50 8.97
C TRP A 259 -14.65 -11.29 9.40
N PHE A 260 -14.04 -10.11 9.50
CA PHE A 260 -14.74 -8.88 9.90
C PHE A 260 -15.40 -8.15 8.74
N MET A 261 -15.12 -8.53 7.48
CA MET A 261 -15.74 -7.89 6.32
C MET A 261 -17.25 -8.16 6.27
N LYS A 262 -18.04 -7.14 5.86
CA LYS A 262 -19.43 -7.35 5.48
C LYS A 262 -19.51 -8.28 4.27
N THR A 263 -20.45 -9.22 4.27
CA THR A 263 -20.63 -10.23 3.21
C THR A 263 -20.66 -9.62 1.80
N ARG A 264 -21.32 -8.46 1.63
CA ARG A 264 -21.40 -7.77 0.33
C ARG A 264 -20.02 -7.29 -0.15
N VAL A 265 -19.20 -6.74 0.76
CA VAL A 265 -17.83 -6.31 0.45
C VAL A 265 -16.97 -7.51 0.12
N ALA A 266 -16.98 -8.54 0.98
CA ALA A 266 -16.24 -9.78 0.76
C ALA A 266 -16.61 -10.43 -0.59
N PHE A 267 -17.91 -10.44 -0.94
CA PHE A 267 -18.36 -10.94 -2.23
C PHE A 267 -17.77 -10.16 -3.41
N LEU A 268 -17.77 -8.83 -3.37
CA LEU A 268 -17.23 -8.01 -4.46
C LEU A 268 -15.71 -8.09 -4.57
N VAL A 269 -14.99 -8.18 -3.45
CA VAL A 269 -13.55 -8.45 -3.45
C VAL A 269 -13.27 -9.80 -4.10
N ASN A 270 -13.97 -10.87 -3.68
CA ASN A 270 -13.81 -12.19 -4.29
C ASN A 270 -14.22 -12.21 -5.77
N LEU A 271 -15.28 -11.47 -6.15
CA LEU A 271 -15.68 -11.33 -7.55
C LEU A 271 -14.59 -10.64 -8.37
N GLY A 272 -13.97 -9.60 -7.84
CA GLY A 272 -12.81 -8.94 -8.47
C GLY A 272 -11.66 -9.91 -8.68
N THR A 273 -11.27 -10.66 -7.64
CA THR A 273 -10.26 -11.72 -7.73
C THR A 273 -10.61 -12.77 -8.77
N PHE A 274 -11.88 -13.22 -8.77
CA PHE A 274 -12.35 -14.19 -9.73
C PHE A 274 -12.29 -13.66 -11.18
N VAL A 275 -12.75 -12.44 -11.42
CA VAL A 275 -12.67 -11.80 -12.74
C VAL A 275 -11.21 -11.62 -13.17
N GLY A 276 -10.34 -11.17 -12.28
CA GLY A 276 -8.91 -11.02 -12.56
C GLY A 276 -8.27 -12.34 -13.00
N TRP A 277 -8.37 -13.37 -12.17
CA TRP A 277 -7.63 -14.62 -12.38
C TRP A 277 -8.32 -15.62 -13.32
N PHE A 278 -9.65 -15.66 -13.38
CA PHE A 278 -10.38 -16.63 -14.22
C PHE A 278 -10.80 -16.08 -15.58
N PHE A 279 -10.82 -14.75 -15.76
CA PHE A 279 -11.17 -14.14 -17.03
C PHE A 279 -10.05 -13.31 -17.62
N LEU A 280 -9.57 -12.30 -16.89
CA LEU A 280 -8.63 -11.33 -17.47
C LEU A 280 -7.24 -11.94 -17.70
N VAL A 281 -6.71 -12.73 -16.78
CA VAL A 281 -5.43 -13.42 -16.97
C VAL A 281 -5.50 -14.41 -18.14
N PRO A 282 -6.49 -15.34 -18.20
CA PRO A 282 -6.62 -16.22 -19.36
C PRO A 282 -6.83 -15.48 -20.68
N LEU A 283 -7.63 -14.41 -20.69
CA LEU A 283 -7.82 -13.60 -21.90
C LEU A 283 -6.52 -12.92 -22.35
N ALA A 284 -5.78 -12.33 -21.43
CA ALA A 284 -4.50 -11.69 -21.74
C ALA A 284 -3.51 -12.69 -22.36
N VAL A 285 -3.45 -13.91 -21.82
CA VAL A 285 -2.61 -14.98 -22.35
C VAL A 285 -3.15 -15.49 -23.69
N ALA A 286 -4.47 -15.76 -23.80
CA ALA A 286 -5.07 -16.28 -25.02
C ALA A 286 -4.94 -15.31 -26.22
N PHE A 287 -5.10 -14.02 -25.97
CA PHE A 287 -4.86 -13.00 -27.00
C PHE A 287 -3.37 -12.68 -27.18
N ASN A 288 -2.51 -13.33 -26.42
CA ASN A 288 -1.06 -13.12 -26.48
C ASN A 288 -0.69 -11.63 -26.45
N LEU A 289 -1.26 -10.90 -25.47
CA LEU A 289 -1.09 -9.46 -25.38
C LEU A 289 0.39 -9.08 -25.37
N PRO A 290 0.84 -8.15 -26.24
CA PRO A 290 2.18 -7.63 -26.16
C PRO A 290 2.32 -6.78 -24.91
N VAL A 291 3.34 -7.06 -24.10
CA VAL A 291 3.68 -6.29 -22.89
C VAL A 291 5.10 -5.77 -23.00
N TYR A 292 5.31 -4.58 -22.51
CA TYR A 292 6.64 -3.99 -22.50
C TYR A 292 7.51 -4.63 -21.42
N GLU A 293 8.71 -5.06 -21.83
CA GLU A 293 9.73 -5.57 -20.92
C GLU A 293 10.97 -4.67 -20.96
N GLY A 294 11.22 -3.97 -19.84
CA GLY A 294 12.28 -2.97 -19.73
C GLY A 294 13.69 -3.54 -19.92
N GLN A 295 13.94 -4.78 -19.48
CA GLN A 295 15.25 -5.43 -19.66
C GLN A 295 15.59 -5.70 -21.13
N ILE A 296 14.57 -5.86 -21.95
CA ILE A 296 14.70 -6.15 -23.39
C ILE A 296 14.49 -4.86 -24.20
N GLY A 297 13.85 -3.86 -23.62
CA GLY A 297 13.53 -2.58 -24.27
C GLY A 297 12.51 -2.71 -25.41
N ALA A 298 11.65 -3.75 -25.37
CA ALA A 298 10.70 -4.05 -26.42
C ALA A 298 9.36 -4.57 -25.90
N ASN A 299 8.32 -4.42 -26.73
CA ASN A 299 7.05 -5.10 -26.50
C ASN A 299 7.17 -6.57 -26.91
N ILE A 300 6.92 -7.47 -25.97
CA ILE A 300 7.02 -8.91 -26.19
C ILE A 300 5.66 -9.55 -25.94
N PRO A 301 5.20 -10.45 -26.81
CA PRO A 301 4.01 -11.23 -26.55
C PRO A 301 4.12 -12.00 -25.23
N LEU A 302 3.07 -12.03 -24.42
CA LEU A 302 3.08 -12.65 -23.09
C LEU A 302 3.57 -14.10 -23.08
N GLN A 303 3.28 -14.84 -24.14
CA GLN A 303 3.64 -16.24 -24.26
C GLN A 303 5.15 -16.44 -24.50
N ASP A 304 5.79 -15.48 -25.15
CA ASP A 304 7.22 -15.50 -25.48
C ASP A 304 8.07 -14.89 -24.35
N LEU A 305 7.46 -14.14 -23.45
CA LEU A 305 8.14 -13.38 -22.41
C LEU A 305 8.99 -14.26 -21.47
N PRO A 306 8.51 -15.42 -20.96
CA PRO A 306 9.34 -16.29 -20.12
C PRO A 306 10.58 -16.80 -20.84
N ALA A 307 10.47 -17.13 -22.12
CA ALA A 307 11.59 -17.59 -22.92
C ALA A 307 12.60 -16.46 -23.19
N ALA A 308 12.11 -15.26 -23.45
CA ALA A 308 12.94 -14.09 -23.67
C ALA A 308 13.71 -13.69 -22.40
N LEU A 309 13.07 -13.71 -21.24
CA LEU A 309 13.73 -13.44 -19.95
C LEU A 309 14.73 -14.55 -19.57
N HIS A 310 14.37 -15.82 -19.76
CA HIS A 310 15.30 -16.93 -19.54
C HIS A 310 16.55 -16.83 -20.41
N ALA A 311 16.41 -16.41 -21.65
CA ALA A 311 17.54 -16.21 -22.56
C ALA A 311 18.50 -15.10 -22.08
N LEU A 312 17.99 -14.10 -21.36
CA LEU A 312 18.82 -13.04 -20.76
C LEU A 312 19.59 -13.56 -19.53
N ASN A 313 18.90 -14.19 -18.60
CA ASN A 313 19.52 -14.72 -17.38
C ASN A 313 18.82 -16.00 -16.90
N PRO A 314 19.33 -17.20 -17.29
CA PRO A 314 18.73 -18.47 -16.93
C PRO A 314 18.66 -18.75 -15.42
N LEU A 315 19.58 -18.18 -14.63
CA LEU A 315 19.63 -18.37 -13.18
C LEU A 315 18.58 -17.53 -12.46
N GLU A 316 18.30 -16.35 -12.98
CA GLU A 316 17.36 -15.41 -12.40
C GLU A 316 15.92 -15.71 -12.85
N TYR A 317 15.76 -16.11 -14.11
CA TYR A 317 14.46 -16.42 -14.72
C TYR A 317 14.39 -17.91 -15.11
N PRO A 318 14.35 -18.83 -14.14
CA PRO A 318 14.17 -20.25 -14.45
C PRO A 318 12.78 -20.46 -15.06
N TYR A 319 12.68 -21.43 -15.96
CA TYR A 319 11.36 -21.83 -16.45
C TYR A 319 10.51 -22.34 -15.30
N SER A 320 9.38 -21.70 -15.06
CA SER A 320 8.43 -22.08 -14.01
C SER A 320 7.03 -22.25 -14.59
N THR A 321 6.34 -23.26 -14.11
CA THR A 321 4.92 -23.44 -14.39
C THR A 321 4.14 -22.24 -13.84
N GLY A 322 3.33 -21.60 -14.67
CA GLY A 322 2.57 -20.41 -14.25
C GLY A 322 3.26 -19.07 -14.44
N ALA A 323 4.50 -19.04 -14.95
CA ALA A 323 5.20 -17.78 -15.20
C ALA A 323 4.41 -16.82 -16.13
N VAL A 324 3.81 -17.34 -17.21
CA VAL A 324 3.00 -16.54 -18.13
C VAL A 324 1.81 -15.92 -17.45
N GLN A 325 1.11 -16.68 -16.59
CA GLN A 325 -0.04 -16.19 -15.83
C GLN A 325 0.37 -15.07 -14.86
N MET A 326 1.51 -15.22 -14.20
CA MET A 326 2.04 -14.20 -13.29
C MET A 326 2.45 -12.94 -14.05
N TYR A 327 3.06 -13.09 -15.23
CA TYR A 327 3.36 -11.94 -16.10
C TYR A 327 2.09 -11.30 -16.65
N ALA A 328 1.10 -12.07 -17.08
CA ALA A 328 -0.18 -11.54 -17.51
C ALA A 328 -0.87 -10.75 -16.38
N PHE A 329 -0.82 -11.28 -15.15
CA PHE A 329 -1.32 -10.56 -14.00
C PHE A 329 -0.54 -9.26 -13.75
N SER A 330 0.78 -9.34 -13.61
CA SER A 330 1.61 -8.18 -13.21
C SER A 330 1.71 -7.09 -14.29
N LYS A 331 1.72 -7.48 -15.56
CA LYS A 331 1.94 -6.56 -16.71
C LYS A 331 0.64 -6.11 -17.39
N ALA A 332 -0.50 -6.80 -17.20
CA ALA A 332 -1.76 -6.42 -17.83
C ALA A 332 -2.90 -6.25 -16.81
N VAL A 333 -3.26 -7.30 -16.06
CA VAL A 333 -4.44 -7.28 -15.20
C VAL A 333 -4.31 -6.28 -14.05
N ARG A 334 -3.11 -6.12 -13.52
CA ARG A 334 -2.83 -5.15 -12.46
C ARG A 334 -3.11 -3.70 -12.90
N PHE A 335 -2.85 -3.34 -14.16
CA PHE A 335 -3.22 -2.02 -14.70
C PHE A 335 -4.73 -1.83 -14.77
N ILE A 336 -5.45 -2.88 -15.19
CA ILE A 336 -6.92 -2.86 -15.21
C ILE A 336 -7.45 -2.73 -13.77
N ALA A 337 -6.88 -3.45 -12.81
CA ALA A 337 -7.27 -3.38 -11.42
C ALA A 337 -7.07 -1.98 -10.82
N ILE A 338 -5.91 -1.36 -11.08
CA ILE A 338 -5.62 0.03 -10.67
C ILE A 338 -6.65 0.97 -11.29
N GLY A 339 -6.89 0.85 -12.59
CA GLY A 339 -7.94 1.62 -13.28
C GLY A 339 -9.31 1.47 -12.61
N ALA A 340 -9.69 0.25 -12.22
CA ALA A 340 -10.99 -0.01 -11.57
C ALA A 340 -11.07 0.60 -10.17
N ILE A 341 -10.01 0.58 -9.39
CA ILE A 341 -9.95 1.28 -8.09
C ILE A 341 -10.18 2.78 -8.29
N VAL A 342 -9.49 3.37 -9.26
CA VAL A 342 -9.62 4.81 -9.58
C VAL A 342 -11.02 5.15 -10.04
N GLY A 343 -11.52 4.42 -11.06
CA GLY A 343 -12.82 4.68 -11.64
C GLY A 343 -13.95 4.54 -10.61
N GLY A 344 -13.91 3.46 -9.82
CA GLY A 344 -14.85 3.25 -8.72
C GLY A 344 -14.76 4.35 -7.67
N GLY A 345 -13.55 4.73 -7.27
CA GLY A 345 -13.32 5.76 -6.27
C GLY A 345 -13.78 7.15 -6.74
N ILE A 346 -13.37 7.58 -7.92
CA ILE A 346 -13.76 8.90 -8.47
C ILE A 346 -15.27 8.97 -8.64
N PHE A 347 -15.90 7.93 -9.22
CA PHE A 347 -17.34 7.94 -9.41
C PHE A 347 -18.10 7.88 -8.08
N GLY A 348 -17.61 7.13 -7.09
CA GLY A 348 -18.14 7.12 -5.72
C GLY A 348 -18.09 8.51 -5.07
N LEU A 349 -16.98 9.25 -5.25
CA LEU A 349 -16.85 10.63 -4.79
C LEU A 349 -17.82 11.56 -5.52
N LEU A 350 -17.94 11.44 -6.83
CA LEU A 350 -18.89 12.27 -7.61
C LEU A 350 -20.33 12.07 -7.13
N LYS A 351 -20.72 10.87 -6.71
CA LYS A 351 -22.04 10.66 -6.07
C LYS A 351 -22.20 11.43 -4.77
N MET A 352 -21.12 11.68 -4.04
CA MET A 352 -21.11 12.37 -2.73
C MET A 352 -20.81 13.87 -2.85
N TRP A 353 -20.81 14.46 -4.05
CA TRP A 353 -20.39 15.84 -4.28
C TRP A 353 -21.13 16.88 -3.40
N LYS A 354 -22.42 16.63 -3.09
CA LYS A 354 -23.20 17.51 -2.19
C LYS A 354 -22.64 17.53 -0.77
N THR A 355 -22.19 16.37 -0.27
CA THR A 355 -21.58 16.26 1.06
C THR A 355 -20.25 17.01 1.10
N PHE A 356 -19.42 16.88 0.05
CA PHE A 356 -18.17 17.61 -0.06
C PHE A 356 -18.40 19.12 -0.19
N ALA A 357 -19.39 19.54 -0.97
CA ALA A 357 -19.75 20.96 -1.09
C ALA A 357 -20.13 21.57 0.27
N ASN A 358 -20.88 20.84 1.10
CA ASN A 358 -21.24 21.28 2.45
C ASN A 358 -20.00 21.41 3.36
N ILE A 359 -19.02 20.51 3.24
CA ILE A 359 -17.76 20.58 3.99
C ILE A 359 -17.00 21.88 3.65
N PHE A 360 -16.89 22.24 2.38
CA PHE A 360 -16.26 23.50 1.98
C PHE A 360 -17.02 24.73 2.53
N VAL A 361 -18.35 24.67 2.57
CA VAL A 361 -19.17 25.73 3.20
C VAL A 361 -18.88 25.80 4.70
N ASP A 362 -18.76 24.67 5.39
CA ASP A 362 -18.49 24.63 6.84
C ASP A 362 -17.06 25.10 7.16
N ILE A 363 -16.07 24.78 6.34
CA ILE A 363 -14.73 25.38 6.42
C ILE A 363 -14.82 26.89 6.24
N GLY A 364 -15.59 27.39 5.26
CA GLY A 364 -15.80 28.80 5.04
C GLY A 364 -16.48 29.52 6.24
N LYS A 365 -17.39 28.83 6.94
CA LYS A 365 -18.00 29.32 8.18
C LYS A 365 -17.02 29.35 9.35
N ALA A 366 -16.15 28.32 9.46
CA ALA A 366 -15.13 28.27 10.48
C ALA A 366 -14.14 29.44 10.38
N PHE A 367 -13.83 29.90 9.16
CA PHE A 367 -13.04 31.11 8.93
C PHE A 367 -13.73 32.40 9.38
N LYS A 368 -15.07 32.42 9.42
CA LYS A 368 -15.84 33.61 9.83
C LYS A 368 -16.05 33.74 11.35
N GLY A 369 -15.42 32.90 12.15
CA GLY A 369 -15.32 33.10 13.60
C GLY A 369 -16.44 32.47 14.44
N ASP A 370 -17.22 31.52 13.88
CA ASP A 370 -18.27 30.80 14.65
C ASP A 370 -17.70 29.58 15.44
N SER A 371 -16.38 29.52 15.62
CA SER A 371 -15.64 28.48 16.33
C SER A 371 -15.74 28.55 17.88
N GLY A 372 -16.58 29.44 18.41
CA GLY A 372 -16.71 29.64 19.86
C GLY A 372 -17.39 28.50 20.64
N LYS A 373 -18.05 27.55 19.97
CA LYS A 373 -18.81 26.47 20.63
C LYS A 373 -18.00 25.22 20.97
N GLU A 374 -16.77 25.08 20.48
CA GLU A 374 -15.94 23.88 20.66
C GLU A 374 -14.96 23.98 21.83
N TYR A 375 -14.72 25.17 22.35
CA TYR A 375 -13.87 25.39 23.52
C TYR A 375 -14.69 25.36 24.79
N MET A 376 -14.39 24.40 25.67
CA MET A 376 -14.98 24.31 27.00
C MET A 376 -14.04 24.96 28.03
N GLU A 377 -14.50 26.01 28.70
CA GLU A 377 -13.75 26.69 29.73
C GLU A 377 -13.30 25.69 30.83
N GLY A 378 -12.02 25.71 31.19
CA GLY A 378 -11.43 24.77 32.13
C GLY A 378 -11.21 23.34 31.60
N LYS A 379 -11.72 22.97 30.42
CA LYS A 379 -11.59 21.64 29.82
C LYS A 379 -10.86 21.64 28.48
N GLY A 380 -10.64 22.80 27.84
CA GLY A 380 -9.99 22.92 26.55
C GLY A 380 -10.88 22.55 25.36
N TRP A 381 -10.27 22.31 24.22
CA TRP A 381 -10.96 21.99 22.98
C TRP A 381 -11.59 20.59 22.99
N TYR A 382 -12.82 20.46 22.52
CA TYR A 382 -13.45 19.17 22.29
C TYR A 382 -12.93 18.54 20.99
N GLU A 383 -12.89 19.30 19.92
CA GLU A 383 -12.33 18.96 18.62
C GLU A 383 -11.17 19.88 18.28
N TRP A 384 -10.34 19.47 17.32
CA TRP A 384 -9.32 20.36 16.77
C TRP A 384 -9.99 21.49 16.00
N PRO A 385 -9.63 22.76 16.24
CA PRO A 385 -10.28 23.88 15.58
C PRO A 385 -10.18 23.82 14.06
N LEU A 386 -11.31 23.83 13.36
CA LEU A 386 -11.34 23.75 11.89
C LEU A 386 -10.61 24.92 11.22
N SER A 387 -10.55 26.09 11.90
CA SER A 387 -9.79 27.26 11.44
C SER A 387 -8.28 27.00 11.30
N HIS A 388 -7.74 25.98 11.99
CA HIS A 388 -6.33 25.63 11.88
C HIS A 388 -6.01 24.85 10.60
N ILE A 389 -6.99 24.19 9.97
CA ILE A 389 -6.78 23.36 8.79
C ILE A 389 -6.19 24.15 7.62
N PRO A 390 -6.78 25.29 7.21
CA PRO A 390 -6.20 26.12 6.16
C PRO A 390 -4.80 26.65 6.49
N ILE A 391 -4.53 26.95 7.77
CA ILE A 391 -3.21 27.38 8.21
C ILE A 391 -2.20 26.24 8.00
N PHE A 392 -2.54 25.01 8.38
CA PHE A 392 -1.70 23.84 8.14
C PHE A 392 -1.53 23.54 6.65
N MET A 393 -2.58 23.75 5.84
CA MET A 393 -2.46 23.63 4.37
C MET A 393 -1.45 24.61 3.81
N LEU A 394 -1.50 25.89 4.21
CA LEU A 394 -0.56 26.91 3.76
C LEU A 394 0.85 26.64 4.27
N LEU A 395 1.01 26.21 5.52
CA LEU A 395 2.30 25.83 6.07
C LEU A 395 2.88 24.63 5.33
N THR A 396 2.08 23.60 5.04
CA THR A 396 2.53 22.43 4.28
C THR A 396 2.88 22.82 2.85
N PHE A 397 2.09 23.67 2.21
CA PHE A 397 2.38 24.19 0.87
C PHE A 397 3.73 24.89 0.81
N GLY A 398 3.96 25.87 1.71
CA GLY A 398 5.23 26.58 1.79
C GLY A 398 6.41 25.67 2.16
N ALA A 399 6.18 24.75 3.11
CA ALA A 399 7.21 23.78 3.52
C ALA A 399 7.61 22.86 2.36
N MET A 400 6.65 22.34 1.58
CA MET A 400 6.94 21.50 0.41
C MET A 400 7.82 22.23 -0.60
N ILE A 401 7.49 23.49 -0.92
CA ILE A 401 8.31 24.28 -1.85
C ILE A 401 9.74 24.39 -1.33
N ILE A 402 9.91 24.80 -0.06
CA ILE A 402 11.23 24.98 0.54
C ILE A 402 12.01 23.66 0.61
N ILE A 403 11.39 22.58 1.06
CA ILE A 403 12.03 21.28 1.23
C ILE A 403 12.50 20.72 -0.12
N PHE A 404 11.68 20.80 -1.16
CA PHE A 404 12.07 20.32 -2.48
C PHE A 404 13.13 21.21 -3.13
N MET A 405 13.11 22.52 -2.91
CA MET A 405 14.21 23.41 -3.30
C MET A 405 15.53 23.06 -2.58
N LEU A 406 15.48 22.70 -1.30
CA LEU A 406 16.65 22.18 -0.59
C LEU A 406 17.13 20.83 -1.12
N GLY A 407 16.26 20.13 -1.84
CA GLY A 407 16.56 18.92 -2.59
C GLY A 407 17.15 19.17 -3.98
N ASP A 408 17.49 20.41 -4.32
CA ASP A 408 17.95 20.88 -5.63
C ASP A 408 16.92 20.76 -6.77
N PHE A 409 15.64 20.62 -6.43
CA PHE A 409 14.58 20.69 -7.44
C PHE A 409 14.23 22.15 -7.78
N PRO A 410 13.93 22.45 -9.06
CA PRO A 410 13.52 23.79 -9.48
C PRO A 410 12.30 24.29 -8.72
N ILE A 411 12.25 25.60 -8.44
CA ILE A 411 11.15 26.22 -7.69
C ILE A 411 9.78 25.97 -8.35
N MET A 412 9.71 26.07 -9.67
CA MET A 412 8.46 25.89 -10.42
C MET A 412 7.95 24.45 -10.29
N ALA A 413 8.84 23.46 -10.40
CA ALA A 413 8.51 22.04 -10.18
C ALA A 413 8.05 21.79 -8.73
N SER A 414 8.71 22.39 -7.75
CA SER A 414 8.35 22.30 -6.34
C SER A 414 6.97 22.89 -6.04
N VAL A 415 6.63 24.05 -6.66
CA VAL A 415 5.31 24.66 -6.55
C VAL A 415 4.22 23.79 -7.16
N VAL A 416 4.44 23.28 -8.38
CA VAL A 416 3.51 22.39 -9.06
C VAL A 416 3.31 21.11 -8.25
N PHE A 417 4.38 20.52 -7.73
CA PHE A 417 4.30 19.36 -6.84
C PHE A 417 3.45 19.65 -5.60
N ALA A 418 3.70 20.77 -4.91
CA ALA A 418 2.96 21.13 -3.70
C ALA A 418 1.45 21.28 -3.96
N ILE A 419 1.06 21.85 -5.11
CA ILE A 419 -0.34 21.95 -5.54
C ILE A 419 -0.94 20.55 -5.76
N ILE A 420 -0.24 19.70 -6.53
CA ILE A 420 -0.68 18.33 -6.81
C ILE A 420 -0.84 17.55 -5.50
N LEU A 421 0.13 17.64 -4.59
CA LEU A 421 0.08 16.95 -3.30
C LEU A 421 -1.16 17.35 -2.50
N LEU A 422 -1.43 18.65 -2.36
CA LEU A 422 -2.59 19.15 -1.61
C LEU A 422 -3.91 18.63 -2.19
N LEU A 423 -4.05 18.72 -3.51
CA LEU A 423 -5.28 18.30 -4.20
C LEU A 423 -5.46 16.78 -4.15
N THR A 424 -4.40 16.02 -4.45
CA THR A 424 -4.47 14.56 -4.49
C THR A 424 -4.65 13.97 -3.09
N THR A 425 -3.97 14.51 -2.07
CA THR A 425 -4.15 14.06 -0.69
C THR A 425 -5.60 14.23 -0.24
N PHE A 426 -6.26 15.33 -0.61
CA PHE A 426 -7.65 15.55 -0.29
C PHE A 426 -8.58 14.59 -1.05
N LEU A 427 -8.47 14.55 -2.38
CA LEU A 427 -9.38 13.77 -3.22
C LEU A 427 -9.16 12.26 -3.09
N LEU A 428 -7.92 11.83 -3.32
CA LEU A 428 -7.60 10.39 -3.27
C LEU A 428 -7.56 9.87 -1.84
N GLY A 429 -7.26 10.73 -0.87
CA GLY A 429 -7.37 10.39 0.54
C GLY A 429 -8.80 10.07 0.94
N ALA A 430 -9.77 10.85 0.48
CA ALA A 430 -11.18 10.56 0.71
C ALA A 430 -11.59 9.20 0.09
N ILE A 431 -11.09 8.89 -1.11
CA ILE A 431 -11.29 7.58 -1.75
C ILE A 431 -10.66 6.45 -0.91
N ALA A 432 -9.41 6.62 -0.53
CA ALA A 432 -8.66 5.60 0.23
C ALA A 432 -9.33 5.29 1.57
N VAL A 433 -9.76 6.32 2.30
CA VAL A 433 -10.47 6.14 3.56
C VAL A 433 -11.82 5.46 3.38
N ARG A 434 -12.56 5.80 2.32
CA ARG A 434 -13.82 5.12 2.02
C ARG A 434 -13.59 3.64 1.72
N VAL A 435 -12.61 3.31 0.87
CA VAL A 435 -12.23 1.91 0.57
C VAL A 435 -11.85 1.18 1.85
N MET A 436 -10.97 1.76 2.67
CA MET A 436 -10.58 1.20 3.95
C MET A 436 -11.78 1.03 4.88
N GLY A 437 -12.68 2.01 4.90
CA GLY A 437 -13.91 1.96 5.69
C GLY A 437 -14.84 0.82 5.31
N GLU A 438 -14.88 0.45 4.05
CA GLU A 438 -15.70 -0.63 3.52
C GLU A 438 -15.01 -1.99 3.63
N THR A 439 -13.71 -2.07 3.31
CA THR A 439 -12.96 -3.33 3.15
C THR A 439 -12.09 -3.69 4.34
N GLY A 440 -11.71 -2.73 5.16
CA GLY A 440 -10.68 -2.86 6.21
C GLY A 440 -9.24 -2.83 5.67
N ILE A 441 -9.05 -2.63 4.36
CA ILE A 441 -7.74 -2.56 3.71
C ILE A 441 -7.55 -1.17 3.10
N GLU A 442 -6.45 -0.53 3.43
CA GLU A 442 -6.10 0.77 2.88
C GLU A 442 -5.39 0.62 1.53
N PRO A 443 -5.92 1.18 0.43
CA PRO A 443 -5.35 1.01 -0.92
C PRO A 443 -4.19 1.99 -1.17
N VAL A 444 -3.21 2.08 -0.26
CA VAL A 444 -2.09 3.03 -0.36
C VAL A 444 -1.32 2.87 -1.66
N SER A 445 -0.98 1.65 -2.04
CA SER A 445 -0.23 1.39 -3.26
C SER A 445 -1.03 1.76 -4.52
N GLY A 446 -2.32 1.41 -4.58
CA GLY A 446 -3.18 1.76 -5.72
C GLY A 446 -3.29 3.27 -5.91
N THR A 447 -3.60 4.01 -4.84
CA THR A 447 -3.67 5.48 -4.89
C THR A 447 -2.32 6.14 -5.18
N SER A 448 -1.22 5.56 -4.67
CA SER A 448 0.14 6.03 -4.95
C SER A 448 0.52 5.85 -6.42
N PHE A 449 0.10 4.76 -7.07
CA PHE A 449 0.29 4.60 -8.52
C PHE A 449 -0.42 5.68 -9.32
N ILE A 450 -1.64 6.07 -8.92
CA ILE A 450 -2.36 7.17 -9.58
C ILE A 450 -1.59 8.47 -9.49
N VAL A 451 -1.08 8.77 -8.28
CA VAL A 451 -0.30 10.00 -8.09
C VAL A 451 1.01 9.96 -8.85
N LEU A 452 1.69 8.81 -8.89
CA LEU A 452 2.89 8.65 -9.73
C LEU A 452 2.58 8.95 -11.20
N LEU A 453 1.50 8.38 -11.74
CA LEU A 453 1.06 8.64 -13.11
C LEU A 453 0.74 10.12 -13.36
N MET A 454 0.06 10.77 -12.41
CA MET A 454 -0.22 12.21 -12.50
C MET A 454 1.06 13.03 -12.49
N LEU A 455 1.99 12.73 -11.57
CA LEU A 455 3.26 13.43 -11.46
C LEU A 455 4.11 13.21 -12.72
N PHE A 456 4.20 11.99 -13.24
CA PHE A 456 4.89 11.70 -14.49
C PHE A 456 4.24 12.39 -15.69
N SER A 457 2.91 12.39 -15.78
CA SER A 457 2.21 13.11 -16.83
C SER A 457 2.51 14.61 -16.83
N VAL A 458 2.76 15.19 -15.66
CA VAL A 458 3.12 16.60 -15.56
C VAL A 458 4.62 16.79 -15.76
N PHE A 459 5.46 16.08 -15.01
CA PHE A 459 6.90 16.37 -14.96
C PHE A 459 7.66 15.88 -16.19
N LEU A 460 7.25 14.78 -16.82
CA LEU A 460 7.87 14.32 -18.06
C LEU A 460 7.42 15.14 -19.29
N ASN A 461 6.11 15.46 -19.40
CA ASN A 461 5.63 16.21 -20.55
C ASN A 461 5.94 17.71 -20.50
N PHE A 462 6.14 18.27 -19.30
CA PHE A 462 6.46 19.68 -19.09
C PHE A 462 7.85 19.85 -18.46
N SER A 463 8.77 18.92 -18.68
CA SER A 463 10.11 18.94 -18.11
C SER A 463 10.89 20.22 -18.46
N GLU A 464 10.93 20.63 -19.73
CA GLU A 464 11.62 21.84 -20.17
C GLU A 464 11.09 23.12 -19.49
N PRO A 465 9.76 23.42 -19.51
CA PRO A 465 9.23 24.58 -18.81
C PRO A 465 9.46 24.56 -17.29
N LEU A 466 9.56 23.37 -16.71
CA LEU A 466 9.79 23.19 -15.27
C LEU A 466 11.29 23.18 -14.90
N GLY A 467 12.18 23.15 -15.89
CA GLY A 467 13.62 23.08 -15.70
C GLY A 467 14.12 21.74 -15.18
N LEU A 468 13.44 20.64 -15.54
CA LEU A 468 13.76 19.28 -15.11
C LEU A 468 14.41 18.48 -16.25
N SER A 469 15.42 17.70 -15.94
CA SER A 469 15.84 16.55 -16.76
C SER A 469 14.87 15.37 -16.61
N THR A 470 14.93 14.39 -17.51
CA THR A 470 14.10 13.16 -17.41
C THR A 470 14.35 12.44 -16.09
N GLN A 471 15.61 12.31 -15.68
CA GLN A 471 15.99 11.68 -14.41
C GLN A 471 15.43 12.44 -13.21
N GLU A 472 15.54 13.78 -13.18
CA GLU A 472 14.97 14.61 -12.11
C GLU A 472 13.44 14.53 -12.09
N ALA A 473 12.77 14.46 -13.23
CA ALA A 473 11.33 14.29 -13.32
C ALA A 473 10.87 12.95 -12.73
N VAL A 474 11.57 11.85 -13.04
CA VAL A 474 11.30 10.52 -12.45
C VAL A 474 11.56 10.54 -10.95
N LEU A 475 12.67 11.12 -10.54
CA LEU A 475 13.05 11.21 -9.13
C LEU A 475 12.03 12.02 -8.32
N LEU A 476 11.63 13.19 -8.83
CA LEU A 476 10.61 14.04 -8.23
C LEU A 476 9.25 13.30 -8.14
N GLY A 477 8.90 12.55 -9.18
CA GLY A 477 7.70 11.72 -9.19
C GLY A 477 7.70 10.65 -8.10
N LEU A 478 8.81 9.92 -7.94
CA LEU A 478 8.94 8.86 -6.92
C LEU A 478 9.00 9.43 -5.50
N VAL A 479 9.81 10.45 -5.25
CA VAL A 479 9.87 11.12 -3.93
C VAL A 479 8.51 11.73 -3.61
N GLY A 480 7.89 12.40 -4.58
CA GLY A 480 6.55 12.97 -4.42
C GLY A 480 5.49 11.93 -4.08
N THR A 481 5.53 10.79 -4.75
CA THR A 481 4.62 9.67 -4.47
C THR A 481 4.89 9.05 -3.10
N THR A 482 6.15 9.00 -2.66
CA THR A 482 6.52 8.59 -1.29
C THR A 482 5.86 9.49 -0.25
N VAL A 483 5.95 10.79 -0.45
CA VAL A 483 5.34 11.80 0.44
C VAL A 483 3.82 11.66 0.47
N PHE A 484 3.20 11.49 -0.69
CA PHE A 484 1.77 11.24 -0.81
C PHE A 484 1.35 9.94 -0.10
N GLY A 485 2.08 8.83 -0.29
CA GLY A 485 1.79 7.55 0.36
C GLY A 485 1.79 7.65 1.90
N SER A 486 2.68 8.46 2.47
CA SER A 486 2.71 8.75 3.90
C SER A 486 1.48 9.55 4.35
N ALA A 487 1.05 10.55 3.56
CA ALA A 487 -0.14 11.34 3.87
C ALA A 487 -1.42 10.49 3.84
N ILE A 488 -1.57 9.64 2.84
CA ILE A 488 -2.75 8.77 2.67
C ILE A 488 -2.84 7.76 3.81
N SER A 489 -1.76 7.06 4.11
CA SER A 489 -1.75 6.05 5.17
C SER A 489 -2.10 6.63 6.55
N MET A 490 -1.66 7.87 6.82
CA MET A 490 -2.11 8.59 8.01
C MET A 490 -3.62 8.82 8.00
N SER A 491 -4.17 9.17 6.87
CA SER A 491 -5.58 9.54 6.70
C SER A 491 -6.54 8.41 7.07
N GLY A 492 -6.31 7.23 6.53
CA GLY A 492 -7.18 6.08 6.75
C GLY A 492 -7.20 5.65 8.21
N THR A 493 -6.04 5.56 8.81
CA THR A 493 -5.90 5.05 10.17
C THR A 493 -6.46 6.02 11.21
N VAL A 494 -6.34 7.33 10.99
CA VAL A 494 -6.90 8.36 11.87
C VAL A 494 -8.42 8.26 11.99
N ILE A 495 -9.14 7.91 10.93
CA ILE A 495 -10.61 7.71 10.99
C ILE A 495 -10.95 6.51 11.89
N GLY A 496 -10.16 5.45 11.85
CA GLY A 496 -10.32 4.33 12.77
C GLY A 496 -10.11 4.71 14.23
N ASP A 497 -9.07 5.50 14.51
CA ASP A 497 -8.82 6.01 15.87
C ASP A 497 -10.00 6.88 16.37
N TYR A 498 -10.59 7.67 15.49
CA TYR A 498 -11.80 8.43 15.83
C TYR A 498 -13.02 7.56 16.06
N LYS A 499 -13.18 6.44 15.34
CA LYS A 499 -14.23 5.46 15.60
C LYS A 499 -14.11 4.89 17.01
N ASN A 500 -12.90 4.48 17.38
CA ASN A 500 -12.60 4.01 18.73
C ASN A 500 -12.88 5.09 19.79
N SER A 501 -12.47 6.33 19.51
CA SER A 501 -12.73 7.50 20.37
C SER A 501 -14.22 7.75 20.58
N LEU A 502 -15.00 7.70 19.51
CA LEU A 502 -16.46 7.87 19.56
C LEU A 502 -17.12 6.78 20.42
N TYR A 503 -16.68 5.54 20.27
CA TYR A 503 -17.21 4.40 21.02
C TYR A 503 -17.06 4.53 22.53
N ILE A 504 -15.90 5.00 23.00
CA ILE A 504 -15.62 5.17 24.44
C ILE A 504 -15.92 6.58 24.97
N GLY A 505 -16.43 7.48 24.13
CA GLY A 505 -16.73 8.87 24.52
C GLY A 505 -15.48 9.73 24.75
N ASN A 506 -14.33 9.38 24.13
CA ASN A 506 -13.10 10.15 24.25
C ASN A 506 -13.14 11.42 23.38
N ARG A 507 -12.36 12.44 23.75
CA ARG A 507 -12.33 13.69 22.97
C ARG A 507 -11.50 13.54 21.71
N PRO A 508 -12.05 13.87 20.54
CA PRO A 508 -11.30 13.81 19.26
C PRO A 508 -10.02 14.65 19.26
N TYR A 509 -9.98 15.76 19.99
CA TYR A 509 -8.79 16.60 20.13
C TYR A 509 -7.57 15.84 20.65
N HIS A 510 -7.75 14.97 21.65
CA HIS A 510 -6.64 14.18 22.23
C HIS A 510 -6.14 13.12 21.25
N ILE A 511 -7.02 12.58 20.43
CA ILE A 511 -6.70 11.61 19.39
C ILE A 511 -5.85 12.27 18.30
N SER A 512 -6.31 13.39 17.76
CA SER A 512 -5.54 14.18 16.78
C SER A 512 -4.16 14.57 17.31
N LYS A 513 -4.10 15.03 18.57
CA LYS A 513 -2.83 15.36 19.21
C LYS A 513 -1.91 14.15 19.33
N GLY A 514 -2.44 13.00 19.70
CA GLY A 514 -1.67 11.75 19.75
C GLY A 514 -1.07 11.41 18.38
N ASN A 515 -1.90 11.38 17.35
CA ASN A 515 -1.47 11.13 15.97
C ASN A 515 -0.36 12.09 15.51
N ILE A 516 -0.56 13.40 15.67
CA ILE A 516 0.42 14.42 15.27
C ILE A 516 1.76 14.25 15.98
N MET A 517 1.74 14.00 17.29
CA MET A 517 2.96 13.82 18.08
C MET A 517 3.74 12.55 17.67
N GLY A 518 3.06 11.53 17.15
CA GLY A 518 3.67 10.31 16.65
C GLY A 518 4.38 10.48 15.31
N VAL A 519 3.91 11.40 14.45
CA VAL A 519 4.39 11.54 13.06
C VAL A 519 5.91 11.74 12.99
N VAL A 520 6.46 12.65 13.77
CA VAL A 520 7.90 13.01 13.68
C VAL A 520 8.82 11.83 14.00
N PRO A 521 8.72 11.18 15.18
CA PRO A 521 9.60 10.07 15.50
C PRO A 521 9.35 8.87 14.56
N GLY A 522 8.11 8.65 14.14
CA GLY A 522 7.77 7.58 13.22
C GLY A 522 8.33 7.78 11.81
N ALA A 523 8.22 8.99 11.27
CA ALA A 523 8.82 9.31 9.98
C ALA A 523 10.35 9.13 10.00
N VAL A 524 11.03 9.58 11.06
CA VAL A 524 12.50 9.44 11.16
C VAL A 524 12.92 7.97 11.28
N ILE A 525 12.36 7.23 12.23
CA ILE A 525 12.77 5.85 12.51
C ILE A 525 12.30 4.90 11.44
N GLY A 526 11.01 4.97 11.08
CA GLY A 526 10.42 4.07 10.09
C GLY A 526 10.98 4.27 8.69
N ALA A 527 11.14 5.52 8.25
CA ALA A 527 11.79 5.81 6.98
C ALA A 527 13.27 5.45 7.00
N GLY A 528 14.00 5.71 8.10
CA GLY A 528 15.39 5.32 8.24
C GLY A 528 15.60 3.82 8.08
N VAL A 529 14.76 2.99 8.71
CA VAL A 529 14.79 1.53 8.54
C VAL A 529 14.39 1.12 7.12
N ALA A 530 13.37 1.73 6.55
CA ALA A 530 12.94 1.41 5.18
C ALA A 530 14.03 1.75 4.15
N ILE A 531 14.71 2.90 4.29
CA ILE A 531 15.85 3.31 3.45
C ILE A 531 17.00 2.32 3.60
N PHE A 532 17.35 1.94 4.84
CA PHE A 532 18.39 0.95 5.09
C PHE A 532 18.07 -0.38 4.40
N LEU A 533 16.87 -0.93 4.61
CA LEU A 533 16.46 -2.17 3.99
C LEU A 533 16.41 -2.07 2.45
N ALA A 534 15.96 -0.95 1.91
CA ALA A 534 15.94 -0.71 0.46
C ALA A 534 17.35 -0.69 -0.15
N ASN A 535 18.30 -0.09 0.54
CA ASN A 535 19.71 -0.10 0.12
C ASN A 535 20.32 -1.50 0.16
N GLU A 536 20.05 -2.29 1.22
CA GLU A 536 20.52 -3.68 1.31
C GLU A 536 19.88 -4.58 0.23
N LEU A 537 18.58 -4.39 -0.04
CA LEU A 537 17.86 -5.07 -1.11
C LEU A 537 18.46 -4.76 -2.48
N ALA A 538 18.63 -3.49 -2.80
CA ALA A 538 19.14 -3.04 -4.10
C ALA A 538 20.58 -3.53 -4.36
N GLN A 539 21.37 -3.74 -3.30
CA GLN A 539 22.71 -4.30 -3.39
C GLN A 539 22.73 -5.85 -3.34
N GLY A 540 21.57 -6.51 -3.33
CA GLY A 540 21.47 -7.97 -3.30
C GLY A 540 21.97 -8.61 -2.00
N ARG A 541 22.10 -7.85 -0.90
CA ARG A 541 22.56 -8.36 0.40
C ARG A 541 21.46 -8.98 1.24
N ILE A 542 20.22 -8.65 0.98
CA ILE A 542 19.04 -9.27 1.58
C ILE A 542 18.07 -9.70 0.49
N ASP A 543 17.40 -10.83 0.72
CA ASP A 543 16.39 -11.35 -0.18
C ASP A 543 15.00 -10.94 0.33
N LEU A 544 14.45 -9.88 -0.27
CA LEU A 544 13.09 -9.42 -0.03
C LEU A 544 12.39 -9.26 -1.38
N ILE A 545 11.18 -9.76 -1.47
CA ILE A 545 10.40 -9.72 -2.73
C ILE A 545 10.09 -8.29 -3.17
N ALA A 546 9.87 -7.38 -2.22
CA ALA A 546 9.56 -5.96 -2.41
C ALA A 546 8.58 -5.68 -3.58
N PRO A 547 7.40 -6.34 -3.62
CA PRO A 547 6.55 -6.37 -4.81
C PRO A 547 6.08 -4.98 -5.22
N GLN A 548 5.84 -4.09 -4.28
CA GLN A 548 5.42 -2.73 -4.56
C GLN A 548 6.57 -1.90 -5.15
N ALA A 549 7.76 -1.98 -4.55
CA ALA A 549 8.92 -1.25 -5.04
C ALA A 549 9.30 -1.66 -6.49
N ASN A 550 9.29 -2.97 -6.76
CA ASN A 550 9.51 -3.48 -8.11
C ASN A 550 8.45 -2.97 -9.10
N ALA A 551 7.17 -2.94 -8.68
CA ALA A 551 6.12 -2.39 -9.52
C ALA A 551 6.34 -0.89 -9.79
N PHE A 552 6.66 -0.08 -8.78
CA PHE A 552 6.94 1.35 -8.96
C PHE A 552 8.17 1.58 -9.85
N ALA A 553 9.23 0.79 -9.70
CA ALA A 553 10.41 0.87 -10.56
C ALA A 553 10.05 0.53 -12.02
N THR A 554 9.34 -0.57 -12.26
CA THR A 554 8.86 -0.96 -13.60
C THR A 554 8.01 0.14 -14.23
N PHE A 555 7.04 0.70 -13.49
CA PHE A 555 6.21 1.79 -13.99
C PHE A 555 7.04 3.03 -14.34
N SER A 556 8.03 3.35 -13.53
CA SER A 556 8.90 4.51 -13.79
C SER A 556 9.64 4.37 -15.12
N VAL A 557 10.18 3.20 -15.40
CA VAL A 557 10.85 2.92 -16.68
C VAL A 557 9.86 3.04 -17.85
N ILE A 558 8.70 2.39 -17.74
CA ILE A 558 7.67 2.39 -18.80
C ILE A 558 7.24 3.81 -19.15
N PHE A 559 7.00 4.65 -18.16
CA PHE A 559 6.52 6.01 -18.40
C PHE A 559 7.63 6.97 -18.82
N ALA A 560 8.86 6.82 -18.30
CA ALA A 560 9.99 7.65 -18.71
C ALA A 560 10.39 7.41 -20.17
N GLU A 561 10.29 6.16 -20.62
CA GLU A 561 10.58 5.76 -22.01
C GLU A 561 9.37 5.94 -22.96
N GLY A 562 8.26 6.50 -22.47
CA GLY A 562 7.07 6.78 -23.28
C GLY A 562 6.23 5.53 -23.62
N GLN A 563 6.38 4.46 -22.88
CA GLN A 563 5.77 3.15 -23.16
C GLN A 563 4.86 2.71 -22.01
N GLY A 564 3.65 3.20 -21.96
CA GLY A 564 2.65 2.79 -20.97
C GLY A 564 1.36 2.32 -21.64
N ASP A 565 0.77 1.23 -21.18
CA ASP A 565 -0.52 0.77 -21.68
C ASP A 565 -1.69 1.51 -21.03
N LEU A 566 -1.85 2.78 -21.42
CA LEU A 566 -2.94 3.65 -20.98
C LEU A 566 -4.31 3.04 -21.28
N MET A 567 -4.40 2.21 -22.32
CA MET A 567 -5.67 1.60 -22.72
C MET A 567 -6.18 0.59 -21.70
N LEU A 568 -5.29 -0.24 -21.12
CA LEU A 568 -5.65 -1.17 -20.05
C LEU A 568 -6.12 -0.43 -18.79
N LEU A 569 -5.46 0.67 -18.47
CA LEU A 569 -5.83 1.51 -17.33
C LEU A 569 -7.22 2.15 -17.54
N LEU A 570 -7.50 2.67 -18.74
CA LEU A 570 -8.81 3.23 -19.10
C LEU A 570 -9.91 2.16 -19.11
N LEU A 571 -9.62 0.97 -19.62
CA LEU A 571 -10.55 -0.16 -19.58
C LEU A 571 -10.91 -0.51 -18.14
N GLY A 572 -9.92 -0.57 -17.27
CA GLY A 572 -10.14 -0.75 -15.84
C GLY A 572 -10.96 0.36 -15.22
N PHE A 573 -10.66 1.62 -15.55
CA PHE A 573 -11.40 2.79 -15.07
C PHE A 573 -12.89 2.68 -15.42
N MET A 574 -13.22 2.38 -16.66
CA MET A 574 -14.63 2.19 -17.10
C MET A 574 -15.31 1.03 -16.38
N LEU A 575 -14.58 -0.07 -16.18
CA LEU A 575 -15.07 -1.22 -15.41
C LEU A 575 -15.36 -0.84 -13.96
N GLY A 576 -14.47 -0.10 -13.32
CA GLY A 576 -14.64 0.38 -11.95
C GLY A 576 -15.83 1.34 -11.80
N VAL A 577 -16.00 2.27 -12.75
CA VAL A 577 -17.17 3.17 -12.82
C VAL A 577 -18.45 2.36 -12.96
N PHE A 578 -18.49 1.37 -13.84
CA PHE A 578 -19.66 0.51 -14.04
C PHE A 578 -20.03 -0.25 -12.77
N VAL A 579 -19.06 -0.90 -12.14
CA VAL A 579 -19.29 -1.65 -10.90
C VAL A 579 -19.71 -0.73 -9.75
N GLU A 580 -19.12 0.47 -9.63
CA GLU A 580 -19.51 1.46 -8.64
C GLU A 580 -20.94 1.97 -8.89
N TRP A 581 -21.29 2.19 -10.16
CA TRP A 581 -22.66 2.58 -10.52
C TRP A 581 -23.67 1.50 -10.13
N ALA A 582 -23.36 0.24 -10.43
CA ALA A 582 -24.26 -0.89 -10.21
C ALA A 582 -24.36 -1.32 -8.73
N THR A 583 -23.25 -1.28 -8.00
CA THR A 583 -23.15 -1.86 -6.66
C THR A 583 -22.87 -0.84 -5.55
N GLY A 584 -22.29 0.31 -5.88
CA GLY A 584 -21.77 1.29 -4.92
C GLY A 584 -20.45 0.89 -4.28
N MET A 585 -19.74 -0.12 -4.81
CA MET A 585 -18.50 -0.69 -4.25
C MET A 585 -17.49 -1.06 -5.34
N GLY A 586 -17.34 -0.22 -6.37
CA GLY A 586 -16.41 -0.44 -7.48
C GLY A 586 -14.95 -0.50 -7.05
N THR A 587 -14.57 0.28 -6.04
CA THR A 587 -13.24 0.26 -5.43
C THR A 587 -12.91 -1.09 -4.79
N SER A 588 -13.88 -1.70 -4.07
CA SER A 588 -13.71 -3.03 -3.46
C SER A 588 -13.51 -4.12 -4.51
N PHE A 589 -14.23 -4.02 -5.63
CA PHE A 589 -14.06 -4.91 -6.77
C PHE A 589 -12.67 -4.76 -7.42
N GLY A 590 -12.22 -3.52 -7.66
CA GLY A 590 -10.90 -3.23 -8.18
C GLY A 590 -9.77 -3.72 -7.25
N LEU A 591 -9.96 -3.56 -5.93
CA LEU A 591 -9.03 -4.07 -4.93
C LEU A 591 -8.92 -5.60 -4.99
N GLY A 592 -10.05 -6.29 -5.21
CA GLY A 592 -10.04 -7.75 -5.36
C GLY A 592 -9.31 -8.23 -6.61
N MET A 593 -9.35 -7.46 -7.71
CA MET A 593 -8.55 -7.76 -8.90
C MET A 593 -7.06 -7.51 -8.70
N TYR A 594 -6.71 -6.44 -7.93
CA TYR A 594 -5.34 -6.05 -7.59
C TYR A 594 -4.68 -7.02 -6.63
#